data_5e3737a7ea98342f47bf356b675d7225
#
_entry.id   5e3737a7ea98342f47bf356b675d7225
#
_cell.length_a   1.000
_cell.length_b   1.000
_cell.length_c   1.000
_cell.angle_alpha   90.00
_cell.angle_beta   90.00
_cell.angle_gamma   90.00
#
_symmetry.space_group_name_H-M   'P 1'
#
loop_
_entity.id
_entity.type
_entity.pdbx_description
1 polymer ?
#
loop_
_entity_poly.entity_id
_entity_poly.type
_entity_poly.pdbx_seq_one_letter_code
_entity_poly.pdbx_strand_id
1 'polypeptide(L)'
;MIDKQDMRTKFSARLHEALDDAAIRKHGRGTDILEKLKRSRVSKTPQAISKWLNGGAIPEADSMEILAYWLQVRREWLEYGVLPKRSVFEKSHGNTSQLSLLELRQSLGKVPIISWAQAALWRSKMAELDIENPDEWIACPVAISKFGYALKVEGDSMTNLGMGRTYPPESIIFVDPEVPIEDGDRVIAKLPNASQATFKVLTSDMEKRFLKPINPQYPTIEIGKDTELCGKIVGLFVAE
;
A
#
# COMPACT_ATOMS: atom_id res chain seq x y z
N MET A 1 10.29 34.23 -8.10
CA MET A 1 9.47 33.86 -9.30
C MET A 1 10.15 32.65 -9.92
N ILE A 2 9.52 31.45 -9.92
CA ILE A 2 10.13 30.26 -10.52
C ILE A 2 10.10 30.46 -12.04
N ASP A 3 11.28 30.42 -12.66
CA ASP A 3 11.42 30.61 -14.12
C ASP A 3 10.80 29.39 -14.82
N LYS A 4 9.78 29.65 -15.65
CA LYS A 4 9.10 28.64 -16.46
C LYS A 4 10.06 27.86 -17.38
N GLN A 5 11.13 28.51 -17.82
CA GLN A 5 12.14 27.89 -18.66
C GLN A 5 13.00 26.92 -17.88
N ASP A 6 13.36 27.24 -16.64
CA ASP A 6 14.10 26.35 -15.74
C ASP A 6 13.31 25.08 -15.42
N MET A 7 11.99 25.19 -15.17
CA MET A 7 11.11 24.04 -14.97
C MET A 7 11.06 23.09 -16.16
N ARG A 8 10.98 23.64 -17.39
CA ARG A 8 10.95 22.86 -18.63
C ARG A 8 12.28 22.12 -18.87
N THR A 9 13.38 22.79 -18.63
CA THR A 9 14.74 22.21 -18.77
C THR A 9 14.95 21.09 -17.74
N LYS A 10 14.55 21.30 -16.49
CA LYS A 10 14.62 20.28 -15.44
C LYS A 10 13.72 19.09 -15.72
N PHE A 11 12.52 19.32 -16.24
CA PHE A 11 11.63 18.24 -16.68
C PHE A 11 12.29 17.41 -17.80
N SER A 12 12.83 18.06 -18.84
CA SER A 12 13.51 17.38 -19.95
C SER A 12 14.67 16.51 -19.45
N ALA A 13 15.49 17.02 -18.52
CA ALA A 13 16.58 16.26 -17.92
C ALA A 13 16.09 15.00 -17.21
N ARG A 14 15.02 15.11 -16.39
CA ARG A 14 14.42 13.96 -15.71
C ARG A 14 13.77 12.98 -16.68
N LEU A 15 13.15 13.46 -17.75
CA LEU A 15 12.61 12.59 -18.79
C LEU A 15 13.71 11.77 -19.47
N HIS A 16 14.85 12.38 -19.80
CA HIS A 16 16.00 11.66 -20.35
C HIS A 16 16.57 10.67 -19.36
N GLU A 17 16.70 11.04 -18.08
CA GLU A 17 17.15 10.15 -17.02
C GLU A 17 16.23 8.92 -16.88
N ALA A 18 14.91 9.13 -16.88
CA ALA A 18 13.94 8.04 -16.80
C ALA A 18 13.99 7.12 -18.03
N LEU A 19 14.19 7.69 -19.23
CA LEU A 19 14.35 6.92 -20.46
C LEU A 19 15.65 6.10 -20.48
N ASP A 20 16.75 6.65 -19.94
CA ASP A 20 18.02 5.91 -19.78
C ASP A 20 17.87 4.75 -18.79
N ASP A 21 17.23 4.97 -17.65
CA ASP A 21 16.96 3.93 -16.65
C ASP A 21 16.07 2.81 -17.20
N ALA A 22 15.14 3.14 -18.09
CA ALA A 22 14.27 2.18 -18.77
C ALA A 22 14.96 1.48 -19.96
N ALA A 23 16.24 1.70 -20.14
CA ALA A 23 17.05 1.18 -21.25
C ALA A 23 16.49 1.54 -22.66
N ILE A 24 15.78 2.66 -22.76
CA ILE A 24 15.27 3.14 -24.06
C ILE A 24 16.42 3.76 -24.85
N ARG A 25 16.60 3.29 -26.08
CA ARG A 25 17.67 3.74 -26.97
C ARG A 25 17.71 5.27 -27.12
N LYS A 26 18.90 5.85 -27.19
CA LYS A 26 19.06 7.32 -27.30
C LYS A 26 18.53 7.88 -28.64
N HIS A 27 18.71 7.15 -29.73
CA HIS A 27 18.18 7.53 -31.05
C HIS A 27 16.78 6.96 -31.24
N GLY A 28 15.83 7.84 -31.63
CA GLY A 28 14.44 7.44 -31.88
C GLY A 28 13.50 7.54 -30.68
N ARG A 29 13.94 8.08 -29.53
CA ARG A 29 13.10 8.30 -28.31
C ARG A 29 11.77 8.97 -28.62
N GLY A 30 11.78 9.96 -29.52
CA GLY A 30 10.56 10.65 -29.93
C GLY A 30 9.54 9.72 -30.58
N THR A 31 9.99 8.79 -31.40
CA THR A 31 9.13 7.77 -32.03
C THR A 31 8.60 6.78 -31.00
N ASP A 32 9.45 6.32 -30.08
CA ASP A 32 9.06 5.37 -29.04
C ASP A 32 8.01 5.99 -28.10
N ILE A 33 8.18 7.25 -27.70
CA ILE A 33 7.19 8.00 -26.90
C ILE A 33 5.87 8.16 -27.67
N LEU A 34 5.96 8.55 -28.95
CA LEU A 34 4.77 8.76 -29.79
C LEU A 34 3.96 7.47 -29.94
N GLU A 35 4.65 6.34 -30.19
CA GLU A 35 4.01 5.03 -30.31
C GLU A 35 3.34 4.60 -28.99
N LYS A 36 4.02 4.84 -27.85
CA LYS A 36 3.46 4.53 -26.53
C LYS A 36 2.19 5.32 -26.25
N LEU A 37 2.21 6.62 -26.49
CA LEU A 37 1.03 7.48 -26.32
C LEU A 37 -0.12 7.05 -27.22
N LYS A 38 0.16 6.74 -28.49
CA LYS A 38 -0.84 6.26 -29.45
C LYS A 38 -1.49 4.95 -29.00
N ARG A 39 -0.73 3.99 -28.46
CA ARG A 39 -1.24 2.75 -27.88
C ARG A 39 -2.16 3.01 -26.68
N SER A 40 -1.90 4.06 -25.93
CA SER A 40 -2.74 4.51 -24.80
C SER A 40 -3.89 5.45 -25.22
N ARG A 41 -4.20 5.51 -26.53
CA ARG A 41 -5.28 6.34 -27.12
C ARG A 41 -5.09 7.86 -26.93
N VAL A 42 -3.88 8.32 -26.67
CA VAL A 42 -3.52 9.74 -26.60
C VAL A 42 -2.77 10.10 -27.88
N SER A 43 -3.33 11.03 -28.67
CA SER A 43 -2.73 11.49 -29.92
C SER A 43 -1.95 12.77 -29.68
N LYS A 44 -0.65 12.75 -29.98
CA LYS A 44 0.25 13.92 -29.92
C LYS A 44 1.05 14.00 -31.22
N THR A 45 1.58 15.18 -31.50
CA THR A 45 2.41 15.41 -32.70
C THR A 45 3.88 15.14 -32.42
N PRO A 46 4.68 14.74 -33.42
CA PRO A 46 6.14 14.61 -33.27
C PRO A 46 6.81 15.87 -32.75
N GLN A 47 6.29 17.05 -33.14
CA GLN A 47 6.79 18.35 -32.70
C GLN A 47 6.56 18.57 -31.20
N ALA A 48 5.42 18.13 -30.66
CA ALA A 48 5.15 18.19 -29.21
C ALA A 48 6.16 17.35 -28.43
N ILE A 49 6.38 16.13 -28.88
CA ILE A 49 7.37 15.20 -28.25
C ILE A 49 8.78 15.80 -28.32
N SER A 50 9.16 16.37 -29.47
CA SER A 50 10.46 17.04 -29.62
C SER A 50 10.62 18.20 -28.63
N LYS A 51 9.57 19.01 -28.42
CA LYS A 51 9.60 20.08 -27.41
C LYS A 51 9.79 19.52 -25.97
N TRP A 52 9.18 18.40 -25.64
CA TRP A 52 9.37 17.78 -24.31
C TRP A 52 10.80 17.31 -24.09
N LEU A 53 11.38 16.62 -25.09
CA LEU A 53 12.76 16.15 -25.04
C LEU A 53 13.80 17.27 -25.00
N ASN A 54 13.50 18.42 -25.62
CA ASN A 54 14.44 19.56 -25.72
C ASN A 54 14.14 20.69 -24.70
N GLY A 55 13.28 20.46 -23.70
CA GLY A 55 12.97 21.46 -22.67
C GLY A 55 12.18 22.66 -23.18
N GLY A 56 11.44 22.53 -24.30
CA GLY A 56 10.58 23.54 -24.85
C GLY A 56 9.16 23.55 -24.27
N ALA A 57 8.69 22.43 -23.74
CA ALA A 57 7.36 22.30 -23.15
C ALA A 57 7.35 21.17 -22.10
N ILE A 58 6.34 21.19 -21.23
CA ILE A 58 5.97 20.10 -20.31
C ILE A 58 4.71 19.44 -20.88
N PRO A 59 4.57 18.10 -20.83
CA PRO A 59 3.34 17.41 -21.23
C PRO A 59 2.12 17.84 -20.41
N GLU A 60 0.94 17.69 -21.00
CA GLU A 60 -0.33 17.78 -20.29
C GLU A 60 -0.53 16.56 -19.38
N ALA A 61 -1.49 16.65 -18.44
CA ALA A 61 -1.72 15.69 -17.39
C ALA A 61 -1.87 14.24 -17.90
N ASP A 62 -2.63 14.02 -18.97
CA ASP A 62 -2.85 12.72 -19.62
C ASP A 62 -1.55 12.08 -20.12
N SER A 63 -0.74 12.86 -20.82
CA SER A 63 0.55 12.42 -21.37
C SER A 63 1.59 12.22 -20.27
N MET A 64 1.56 13.05 -19.22
CA MET A 64 2.43 12.95 -18.05
C MET A 64 2.20 11.64 -17.29
N GLU A 65 0.95 11.28 -17.08
CA GLU A 65 0.59 10.00 -16.40
C GLU A 65 1.05 8.79 -17.19
N ILE A 66 0.82 8.80 -18.51
CA ILE A 66 1.25 7.70 -19.37
C ILE A 66 2.78 7.56 -19.37
N LEU A 67 3.52 8.68 -19.44
CA LEU A 67 4.97 8.67 -19.38
C LEU A 67 5.50 8.19 -18.04
N ALA A 68 4.96 8.69 -16.93
CA ALA A 68 5.33 8.27 -15.58
C ALA A 68 5.10 6.78 -15.37
N TYR A 69 3.93 6.28 -15.76
CA TYR A 69 3.59 4.87 -15.70
C TYR A 69 4.51 3.99 -16.58
N TRP A 70 4.73 4.40 -17.84
CA TRP A 70 5.58 3.65 -18.77
C TRP A 70 7.03 3.56 -18.31
N LEU A 71 7.56 4.67 -17.78
CA LEU A 71 8.95 4.77 -17.34
C LEU A 71 9.15 4.30 -15.89
N GLN A 72 8.08 3.85 -15.24
CA GLN A 72 8.12 3.33 -13.87
C GLN A 72 8.70 4.37 -12.89
N VAL A 73 8.28 5.62 -13.03
CA VAL A 73 8.65 6.72 -12.13
C VAL A 73 7.41 7.39 -11.58
N ARG A 74 7.54 8.01 -10.42
CA ARG A 74 6.44 8.81 -9.87
C ARG A 74 6.22 10.06 -10.70
N ARG A 75 4.94 10.41 -10.93
CA ARG A 75 4.55 11.60 -11.64
C ARG A 75 5.15 12.87 -11.01
N GLU A 76 5.09 12.98 -9.68
CA GLU A 76 5.60 14.14 -8.94
C GLU A 76 7.12 14.27 -9.09
N TRP A 77 7.82 13.17 -9.22
CA TRP A 77 9.25 13.21 -9.52
C TRP A 77 9.49 13.64 -10.97
N LEU A 78 8.78 13.06 -11.92
CA LEU A 78 8.96 13.40 -13.33
C LEU A 78 8.62 14.88 -13.61
N GLU A 79 7.53 15.38 -13.06
CA GLU A 79 7.03 16.74 -13.27
C GLU A 79 7.80 17.78 -12.45
N TYR A 80 8.03 17.53 -11.14
CA TYR A 80 8.56 18.52 -10.19
C TYR A 80 9.90 18.15 -9.59
N GLY A 81 10.37 16.91 -9.72
CA GLY A 81 11.61 16.43 -9.11
C GLY A 81 11.46 16.02 -7.64
N VAL A 82 10.24 15.81 -7.16
CA VAL A 82 9.96 15.42 -5.78
C VAL A 82 10.36 13.96 -5.55
N LEU A 83 11.32 13.71 -4.65
CA LEU A 83 11.77 12.37 -4.28
C LEU A 83 10.71 11.62 -3.43
N PRO A 84 10.71 10.28 -3.48
CA PRO A 84 11.59 9.39 -4.25
C PRO A 84 11.23 9.32 -5.73
N LYS A 85 12.21 9.04 -6.60
CA LYS A 85 12.05 8.91 -8.07
C LYS A 85 11.06 7.81 -8.46
N ARG A 86 11.18 6.66 -7.80
CA ARG A 86 10.31 5.49 -8.00
C ARG A 86 9.47 5.28 -6.75
N SER A 87 8.29 4.73 -6.93
CA SER A 87 7.54 4.22 -5.79
C SER A 87 8.38 3.17 -5.08
N VAL A 88 8.36 3.15 -3.74
CA VAL A 88 9.17 2.22 -2.92
C VAL A 88 8.80 0.75 -3.18
N PHE A 89 7.86 0.50 -4.09
CA PHE A 89 7.30 -0.81 -4.44
C PHE A 89 8.03 -1.56 -5.56
N GLU A 90 9.26 -1.15 -5.97
CA GLU A 90 9.99 -1.91 -6.98
C GLU A 90 11.30 -2.48 -6.47
N LYS A 91 11.26 -3.77 -6.13
CA LYS A 91 12.32 -4.74 -6.46
C LYS A 91 11.78 -6.17 -6.43
N SER A 92 11.25 -6.63 -7.55
CA SER A 92 11.45 -8.01 -7.96
C SER A 92 11.36 -8.11 -9.46
N HIS A 93 12.50 -8.52 -10.04
CA HIS A 93 12.70 -8.77 -11.45
C HIS A 93 11.92 -10.02 -11.88
N GLY A 94 11.30 -9.93 -13.03
CA GLY A 94 11.07 -11.07 -13.89
C GLY A 94 9.62 -11.51 -14.09
N ASN A 95 9.18 -11.33 -15.29
CA ASN A 95 7.98 -11.81 -15.98
C ASN A 95 6.79 -10.85 -16.04
N THR A 96 6.64 -10.32 -17.25
CA THR A 96 5.43 -9.71 -17.78
C THR A 96 4.33 -10.78 -17.85
N SER A 97 3.60 -10.94 -16.78
CA SER A 97 2.28 -11.58 -16.79
C SER A 97 1.50 -11.12 -15.57
N GLN A 98 0.48 -10.32 -15.85
CA GLN A 98 -0.59 -9.98 -14.91
C GLN A 98 -0.09 -9.52 -13.54
N LEU A 99 0.04 -8.19 -13.35
CA LEU A 99 -0.12 -7.62 -12.03
C LEU A 99 -1.38 -8.25 -11.46
N SER A 100 -1.24 -9.00 -10.39
CA SER A 100 -2.40 -9.61 -9.77
C SER A 100 -3.39 -8.48 -9.44
N LEU A 101 -4.68 -8.73 -9.51
CA LEU A 101 -5.70 -7.75 -9.12
C LEU A 101 -5.41 -7.17 -7.73
N LEU A 102 -4.74 -7.94 -6.88
CA LEU A 102 -4.24 -7.55 -5.57
C LEU A 102 -3.23 -6.40 -5.64
N GLU A 103 -2.17 -6.53 -6.45
CA GLU A 103 -1.14 -5.48 -6.59
C GLU A 103 -1.71 -4.20 -7.19
N LEU A 104 -2.62 -4.33 -8.16
CA LEU A 104 -3.29 -3.18 -8.75
C LEU A 104 -4.18 -2.44 -7.73
N ARG A 105 -4.91 -3.15 -6.90
CA ARG A 105 -5.79 -2.55 -5.89
C ARG A 105 -5.03 -1.96 -4.71
N GLN A 106 -3.91 -2.56 -4.34
CA GLN A 106 -2.98 -2.01 -3.33
C GLN A 106 -2.29 -0.73 -3.82
N SER A 107 -1.94 -0.64 -5.11
CA SER A 107 -1.43 0.61 -5.71
C SER A 107 -2.44 1.75 -5.65
N LEU A 108 -3.72 1.43 -5.49
CA LEU A 108 -4.82 2.38 -5.27
C LEU A 108 -5.07 2.71 -3.79
N GLY A 109 -4.20 2.24 -2.87
CA GLY A 109 -4.38 2.44 -1.43
C GLY A 109 -5.56 1.68 -0.84
N LYS A 110 -5.95 0.55 -1.44
CA LYS A 110 -7.04 -0.30 -0.94
C LYS A 110 -6.48 -1.57 -0.32
N VAL A 111 -7.14 -2.03 0.74
CA VAL A 111 -6.85 -3.31 1.38
C VAL A 111 -8.10 -4.20 1.40
N PRO A 112 -7.93 -5.54 1.36
CA PRO A 112 -9.05 -6.46 1.44
C PRO A 112 -9.64 -6.46 2.85
N ILE A 113 -10.95 -6.51 2.97
CA ILE A 113 -11.62 -6.90 4.22
C ILE A 113 -11.67 -8.42 4.24
N ILE A 114 -11.15 -9.03 5.28
CA ILE A 114 -11.07 -10.48 5.43
C ILE A 114 -11.79 -10.95 6.70
N SER A 115 -12.09 -12.23 6.76
CA SER A 115 -12.68 -12.84 7.96
C SER A 115 -11.63 -13.10 9.06
N TRP A 116 -12.09 -13.26 10.29
CA TRP A 116 -11.25 -13.62 11.44
C TRP A 116 -10.54 -14.98 11.29
N ALA A 117 -11.17 -15.91 10.56
CA ALA A 117 -10.56 -17.19 10.23
C ALA A 117 -9.42 -17.03 9.20
N GLN A 118 -9.61 -16.18 8.19
CA GLN A 118 -8.56 -15.85 7.22
C GLN A 118 -7.39 -15.12 7.89
N ALA A 119 -7.68 -14.18 8.79
CA ALA A 119 -6.64 -13.47 9.55
C ALA A 119 -5.75 -14.41 10.37
N ALA A 120 -6.33 -15.47 10.94
CA ALA A 120 -5.59 -16.49 11.67
C ALA A 120 -4.61 -17.31 10.79
N LEU A 121 -4.83 -17.32 9.48
CA LEU A 121 -4.02 -18.06 8.50
C LEU A 121 -3.21 -17.15 7.59
N TRP A 122 -3.40 -15.83 7.72
CA TRP A 122 -2.90 -14.83 6.79
C TRP A 122 -1.41 -14.96 6.52
N ARG A 123 -0.60 -15.08 7.56
CA ARG A 123 0.86 -15.14 7.45
C ARG A 123 1.37 -16.47 6.87
N SER A 124 0.69 -17.57 7.15
CA SER A 124 1.10 -18.92 6.72
C SER A 124 0.58 -19.29 5.33
N LYS A 125 -0.50 -18.67 4.86
CA LYS A 125 -1.19 -19.04 3.63
C LYS A 125 -1.35 -17.91 2.61
N MET A 126 -0.63 -16.82 2.76
CA MET A 126 -0.74 -15.68 1.84
C MET A 126 -0.56 -16.06 0.37
N ALA A 127 0.28 -17.05 0.08
CA ALA A 127 0.50 -17.55 -1.28
C ALA A 127 -0.60 -18.51 -1.78
N GLU A 128 -1.42 -19.04 -0.85
CA GLU A 128 -2.45 -20.05 -1.13
C GLU A 128 -3.88 -19.53 -0.92
N LEU A 129 -4.02 -18.40 -0.19
CA LEU A 129 -5.32 -17.77 -0.04
C LEU A 129 -5.73 -17.23 -1.42
N ASP A 130 -6.83 -17.74 -1.91
CA ASP A 130 -7.51 -17.23 -3.11
C ASP A 130 -8.06 -15.83 -2.82
N ILE A 131 -7.10 -14.86 -2.76
CA ILE A 131 -7.39 -13.44 -2.56
C ILE A 131 -7.88 -12.83 -3.88
N GLU A 132 -8.04 -13.64 -4.93
CA GLU A 132 -8.51 -13.17 -6.23
C GLU A 132 -9.89 -12.51 -6.15
N ASN A 133 -10.69 -12.82 -5.11
CA ASN A 133 -11.94 -12.16 -4.81
C ASN A 133 -12.21 -12.04 -3.29
N PRO A 134 -11.56 -11.13 -2.56
CA PRO A 134 -12.14 -10.72 -1.28
C PRO A 134 -13.48 -10.07 -1.57
N ASP A 135 -14.49 -10.44 -0.78
CA ASP A 135 -15.86 -9.98 -0.95
C ASP A 135 -15.96 -8.45 -0.93
N GLU A 136 -15.00 -7.78 -0.31
CA GLU A 136 -15.00 -6.33 -0.17
C GLU A 136 -13.59 -5.74 -0.07
N TRP A 137 -13.39 -4.56 -0.70
CA TRP A 137 -12.15 -3.77 -0.62
C TRP A 137 -12.43 -2.39 -0.07
N ILE A 138 -11.62 -1.97 0.91
CA ILE A 138 -11.76 -0.66 1.53
C ILE A 138 -10.51 0.21 1.29
N ALA A 139 -10.71 1.52 1.10
CA ALA A 139 -9.61 2.47 1.06
C ALA A 139 -8.94 2.56 2.44
N CYS A 140 -7.62 2.39 2.49
CA CYS A 140 -6.85 2.51 3.71
C CYS A 140 -6.33 3.96 3.85
N PRO A 141 -6.70 4.69 4.92
CA PRO A 141 -6.30 6.09 5.10
C PRO A 141 -4.87 6.26 5.62
N VAL A 142 -4.18 5.16 5.94
CA VAL A 142 -2.82 5.16 6.48
C VAL A 142 -1.88 4.37 5.58
N ALA A 143 -0.58 4.65 5.67
CA ALA A 143 0.42 3.83 5.00
C ALA A 143 0.40 2.41 5.58
N ILE A 144 0.33 1.42 4.70
CA ILE A 144 0.24 0.00 5.06
C ILE A 144 1.05 -0.82 4.07
N SER A 145 1.62 -1.94 4.54
CA SER A 145 2.40 -2.83 3.68
C SER A 145 1.53 -3.52 2.63
N LYS A 146 2.15 -4.14 1.64
CA LYS A 146 1.47 -4.95 0.63
C LYS A 146 0.71 -6.16 1.21
N PHE A 147 1.01 -6.51 2.44
CA PHE A 147 0.37 -7.61 3.17
C PHE A 147 -0.70 -7.13 4.15
N GLY A 148 -0.96 -5.82 4.14
CA GLY A 148 -2.00 -5.23 4.96
C GLY A 148 -3.40 -5.69 4.58
N TYR A 149 -4.25 -5.76 5.58
CA TYR A 149 -5.65 -6.14 5.44
C TYR A 149 -6.53 -5.37 6.41
N ALA A 150 -7.84 -5.50 6.26
CA ALA A 150 -8.82 -4.94 7.17
C ALA A 150 -9.68 -6.05 7.77
N LEU A 151 -10.16 -5.80 9.00
CA LEU A 151 -11.11 -6.64 9.71
C LEU A 151 -12.27 -5.80 10.22
N LYS A 152 -13.46 -6.35 10.16
CA LYS A 152 -14.63 -5.80 10.84
C LYS A 152 -14.61 -6.26 12.29
N VAL A 153 -14.68 -5.33 13.23
CA VAL A 153 -14.64 -5.64 14.67
C VAL A 153 -15.91 -6.38 15.07
N GLU A 154 -15.73 -7.53 15.69
CA GLU A 154 -16.80 -8.35 16.24
C GLU A 154 -16.74 -8.33 17.78
N GLY A 155 -17.89 -8.19 18.42
CA GLY A 155 -17.99 -8.13 19.87
C GLY A 155 -17.42 -6.84 20.47
N ASP A 156 -17.47 -6.74 21.78
CA ASP A 156 -17.17 -5.52 22.56
C ASP A 156 -15.93 -5.67 23.46
N SER A 157 -15.14 -6.73 23.31
CA SER A 157 -13.96 -6.96 24.15
C SER A 157 -12.89 -5.85 24.03
N MET A 158 -12.92 -5.08 22.95
CA MET A 158 -12.04 -3.94 22.71
C MET A 158 -12.77 -2.60 22.77
N THR A 159 -13.99 -2.59 23.32
CA THR A 159 -14.75 -1.37 23.59
C THR A 159 -14.37 -0.81 24.96
N ASN A 160 -14.05 0.47 25.01
CA ASN A 160 -13.76 1.16 26.26
C ASN A 160 -15.05 1.80 26.78
N LEU A 161 -15.43 1.44 27.99
CA LEU A 161 -16.62 1.99 28.69
C LEU A 161 -16.34 3.36 29.37
N GLY A 162 -15.09 3.81 29.38
CA GLY A 162 -14.64 5.05 29.97
C GLY A 162 -13.97 5.98 28.96
N MET A 163 -13.00 6.77 29.44
CA MET A 163 -12.21 7.65 28.60
C MET A 163 -11.03 6.86 27.96
N GLY A 164 -10.73 7.13 26.70
CA GLY A 164 -9.61 6.56 25.97
C GLY A 164 -9.99 5.94 24.63
N ARG A 165 -9.05 5.21 24.04
CA ARG A 165 -9.29 4.56 22.74
C ARG A 165 -10.27 3.43 22.88
N THR A 166 -11.22 3.39 21.96
CA THR A 166 -12.27 2.36 21.88
C THR A 166 -12.34 1.82 20.45
N TYR A 167 -12.72 0.57 20.32
CA TYR A 167 -12.91 -0.13 19.05
C TYR A 167 -14.31 -0.77 19.07
N PRO A 168 -15.34 0.02 18.71
CA PRO A 168 -16.72 -0.47 18.77
C PRO A 168 -16.95 -1.63 17.81
N PRO A 169 -17.92 -2.51 18.07
CA PRO A 169 -18.41 -3.46 17.08
C PRO A 169 -18.76 -2.76 15.76
N GLU A 170 -18.63 -3.48 14.66
CA GLU A 170 -18.87 -2.99 13.28
C GLU A 170 -17.85 -1.98 12.75
N SER A 171 -16.96 -1.44 13.58
CA SER A 171 -15.84 -0.61 13.09
C SER A 171 -14.84 -1.45 12.30
N ILE A 172 -14.08 -0.80 11.41
CA ILE A 172 -13.07 -1.45 10.58
C ILE A 172 -11.69 -1.10 11.11
N ILE A 173 -10.88 -2.11 11.39
CA ILE A 173 -9.48 -1.97 11.78
C ILE A 173 -8.57 -2.35 10.64
N PHE A 174 -7.51 -1.56 10.44
CA PHE A 174 -6.47 -1.81 9.46
C PHE A 174 -5.28 -2.47 10.14
N VAL A 175 -4.83 -3.58 9.60
CA VAL A 175 -3.82 -4.46 10.21
C VAL A 175 -2.63 -4.59 9.28
N ASP A 176 -1.43 -4.34 9.80
CA ASP A 176 -0.20 -4.55 9.06
C ASP A 176 0.66 -5.63 9.72
N PRO A 177 0.90 -6.76 9.03
CA PRO A 177 1.72 -7.87 9.53
C PRO A 177 3.23 -7.59 9.51
N GLU A 178 3.70 -6.58 8.77
CA GLU A 178 5.13 -6.30 8.62
C GLU A 178 5.64 -5.24 9.61
N VAL A 179 4.73 -4.51 10.26
CA VAL A 179 5.11 -3.52 11.28
C VAL A 179 5.56 -4.23 12.56
N PRO A 180 6.72 -3.87 13.13
CA PRO A 180 7.17 -4.40 14.42
C PRO A 180 6.13 -4.22 15.51
N ILE A 181 5.92 -5.28 16.28
CA ILE A 181 4.96 -5.30 17.39
C ILE A 181 5.71 -5.12 18.70
N GLU A 182 5.28 -4.13 19.47
CA GLU A 182 5.86 -3.76 20.76
C GLU A 182 4.84 -3.92 21.90
N ASP A 183 5.31 -3.84 23.14
CA ASP A 183 4.45 -3.84 24.31
C ASP A 183 3.47 -2.65 24.29
N GLY A 184 2.21 -2.90 24.64
CA GLY A 184 1.13 -1.91 24.57
C GLY A 184 0.45 -1.81 23.20
N ASP A 185 0.94 -2.50 22.18
CA ASP A 185 0.33 -2.49 20.85
C ASP A 185 -0.99 -3.26 20.80
N ARG A 186 -1.87 -2.81 19.91
CA ARG A 186 -3.10 -3.53 19.55
C ARG A 186 -2.76 -4.49 18.44
N VAL A 187 -3.05 -5.76 18.68
CA VAL A 187 -2.60 -6.84 17.81
C VAL A 187 -3.73 -7.79 17.46
N ILE A 188 -3.61 -8.38 16.30
CA ILE A 188 -4.34 -9.57 15.93
C ILE A 188 -3.45 -10.76 16.27
N ALA A 189 -4.00 -11.70 17.02
CA ALA A 189 -3.26 -12.88 17.48
C ALA A 189 -4.09 -14.14 17.26
N LYS A 190 -3.41 -15.23 16.92
CA LYS A 190 -3.97 -16.57 16.85
C LYS A 190 -3.45 -17.40 18.04
N LEU A 191 -4.38 -17.84 18.86
CA LEU A 191 -4.08 -18.76 19.97
C LEU A 191 -3.86 -20.19 19.43
N PRO A 192 -3.08 -21.02 20.15
CA PRO A 192 -2.94 -22.41 19.80
C PRO A 192 -4.32 -23.09 19.69
N ASN A 193 -4.50 -23.90 18.64
CA ASN A 193 -5.75 -24.61 18.36
C ASN A 193 -6.99 -23.75 18.10
N ALA A 194 -6.87 -22.42 18.00
CA ALA A 194 -7.97 -21.56 17.61
C ALA A 194 -8.17 -21.57 16.08
N SER A 195 -9.42 -21.65 15.66
CA SER A 195 -9.80 -21.53 14.24
C SER A 195 -9.88 -20.09 13.74
N GLN A 196 -9.96 -19.13 14.65
CA GLN A 196 -10.08 -17.70 14.39
C GLN A 196 -9.02 -16.91 15.18
N ALA A 197 -8.66 -15.77 14.64
CA ALA A 197 -7.82 -14.80 15.32
C ALA A 197 -8.61 -14.00 16.36
N THR A 198 -7.92 -13.36 17.28
CA THR A 198 -8.50 -12.49 18.31
C THR A 198 -7.82 -11.13 18.31
N PHE A 199 -8.56 -10.09 18.69
CA PHE A 199 -8.07 -8.72 18.80
C PHE A 199 -7.89 -8.33 20.26
N LYS A 200 -6.66 -7.97 20.66
CA LYS A 200 -6.30 -7.61 22.03
C LYS A 200 -5.16 -6.59 22.06
N VAL A 201 -4.86 -6.08 23.24
CA VAL A 201 -3.64 -5.34 23.55
C VAL A 201 -2.58 -6.35 24.01
N LEU A 202 -1.42 -6.31 23.37
CA LEU A 202 -0.26 -7.07 23.84
C LEU A 202 0.34 -6.36 25.05
N THR A 203 0.54 -7.06 26.13
CA THR A 203 1.22 -6.55 27.33
C THR A 203 2.23 -7.55 27.83
N SER A 204 3.33 -7.05 28.37
CA SER A 204 4.38 -7.86 28.98
C SER A 204 4.51 -7.53 30.46
N ASP A 205 4.69 -8.56 31.29
CA ASP A 205 5.02 -8.40 32.71
C ASP A 205 6.13 -9.40 33.04
N MET A 206 7.30 -8.88 33.38
CA MET A 206 8.54 -9.65 33.56
C MET A 206 8.85 -10.51 32.33
N GLU A 207 8.82 -11.83 32.45
CA GLU A 207 9.09 -12.77 31.36
C GLU A 207 7.82 -13.30 30.68
N LYS A 208 6.63 -12.86 31.12
CA LYS A 208 5.35 -13.31 30.60
C LYS A 208 4.71 -12.29 29.68
N ARG A 209 4.02 -12.78 28.67
CA ARG A 209 3.26 -11.98 27.73
C ARG A 209 1.78 -12.28 27.83
N PHE A 210 0.96 -11.28 27.67
CA PHE A 210 -0.48 -11.35 27.82
C PHE A 210 -1.19 -10.67 26.68
N LEU A 211 -2.35 -11.18 26.33
CA LEU A 211 -3.34 -10.51 25.48
C LEU A 211 -4.43 -9.95 26.38
N LYS A 212 -4.45 -8.63 26.53
CA LYS A 212 -5.37 -7.93 27.41
C LYS A 212 -6.51 -7.27 26.61
N PRO A 213 -7.77 -7.55 26.94
CA PRO A 213 -8.90 -6.79 26.39
C PRO A 213 -8.91 -5.36 26.94
N ILE A 214 -9.51 -4.42 26.20
CA ILE A 214 -9.78 -3.08 26.72
C ILE A 214 -10.99 -3.10 27.66
N ASN A 215 -12.01 -3.88 27.33
CA ASN A 215 -13.17 -4.08 28.18
C ASN A 215 -12.81 -5.00 29.35
N PRO A 216 -12.84 -4.50 30.62
CA PRO A 216 -12.41 -5.29 31.78
C PRO A 216 -13.34 -6.47 32.14
N GLN A 217 -14.49 -6.57 31.49
CA GLN A 217 -15.40 -7.70 31.66
C GLN A 217 -14.87 -8.98 31.03
N TYR A 218 -13.87 -8.87 30.14
CA TYR A 218 -13.23 -10.00 29.47
C TYR A 218 -11.91 -10.38 30.16
N PRO A 219 -11.57 -11.67 30.19
CA PRO A 219 -10.35 -12.12 30.83
C PRO A 219 -9.10 -11.75 30.03
N THR A 220 -8.01 -11.48 30.75
CA THR A 220 -6.66 -11.44 30.19
C THR A 220 -6.15 -12.86 29.93
N ILE A 221 -5.50 -13.07 28.81
CA ILE A 221 -5.01 -14.38 28.35
C ILE A 221 -3.48 -14.37 28.42
N GLU A 222 -2.89 -15.25 29.22
CA GLU A 222 -1.43 -15.49 29.17
C GLU A 222 -1.09 -16.23 27.89
N ILE A 223 -0.05 -15.79 27.17
CA ILE A 223 0.35 -16.37 25.89
C ILE A 223 1.77 -16.94 25.95
N GLY A 224 1.94 -18.08 25.31
CA GLY A 224 3.23 -18.77 25.16
C GLY A 224 3.85 -18.53 23.78
N LYS A 225 4.92 -19.29 23.51
CA LYS A 225 5.65 -19.26 22.23
C LYS A 225 4.82 -19.74 21.05
N ASP A 226 3.79 -20.54 21.30
CA ASP A 226 2.92 -21.10 20.27
C ASP A 226 1.79 -20.13 19.82
N THR A 227 1.74 -18.94 20.40
CA THR A 227 0.81 -17.90 19.97
C THR A 227 1.40 -17.13 18.81
N GLU A 228 0.69 -17.08 17.70
CA GLU A 228 1.10 -16.34 16.49
C GLU A 228 0.52 -14.92 16.53
N LEU A 229 1.39 -13.91 16.37
CA LEU A 229 0.97 -12.53 16.19
C LEU A 229 0.80 -12.27 14.69
N CYS A 230 -0.44 -12.07 14.27
CA CYS A 230 -0.83 -11.96 12.86
C CYS A 230 -0.65 -10.55 12.28
N GLY A 231 -0.54 -9.54 13.15
CA GLY A 231 -0.28 -8.16 12.74
C GLY A 231 -0.64 -7.12 13.79
N LYS A 232 -0.16 -5.89 13.56
CA LYS A 232 -0.39 -4.71 14.40
C LYS A 232 -1.50 -3.85 13.80
N ILE A 233 -2.35 -3.28 14.64
CA ILE A 233 -3.36 -2.33 14.20
C ILE A 233 -2.69 -0.99 13.91
N VAL A 234 -2.84 -0.51 12.67
CA VAL A 234 -2.27 0.76 12.19
C VAL A 234 -3.33 1.84 11.96
N GLY A 235 -4.61 1.46 11.88
CA GLY A 235 -5.71 2.39 11.67
C GLY A 235 -7.06 1.86 12.15
N LEU A 236 -8.01 2.78 12.32
CA LEU A 236 -9.39 2.51 12.70
C LEU A 236 -10.31 3.41 11.88
N PHE A 237 -11.37 2.85 11.33
CA PHE A 237 -12.48 3.56 10.72
C PHE A 237 -13.77 3.20 11.44
N VAL A 238 -14.53 4.20 11.87
CA VAL A 238 -15.83 4.07 12.50
C VAL A 238 -16.82 4.78 11.58
N ALA A 239 -17.80 4.03 11.07
CA ALA A 239 -18.92 4.64 10.36
C ALA A 239 -19.87 5.33 11.35
N GLU A 240 -20.43 6.47 10.95
CA GLU A 240 -21.50 7.13 11.69
C GLU A 240 -22.83 6.40 11.51
#